data_2729c22494c41a635d187cebe5aa53fd
#
_entry.id   2729c22494c41a635d187cebe5aa53fd
#
_cell.length_a   1.000
_cell.length_b   1.000
_cell.length_c   1.000
_cell.angle_alpha   90.00
_cell.angle_beta   90.00
_cell.angle_gamma   90.00
#
_symmetry.space_group_name_H-M   'P 1'
#
loop_
_entity.id
_entity.type
_entity.pdbx_description
1 polymer ?
#
loop_
_entity_poly.entity_id
_entity_poly.type
_entity_poly.pdbx_seq_one_letter_code
_entity_poly.pdbx_strand_id
1 'polypeptide(L)'
;MNNQCIQEDCLFHKKAKKKVAFICVHNSCRSQIAEALGKHFASDVFESYSAGTETKPRINQDAVRIMKELYGIDMEQTQYSKLITDVPNPDVAISMGCNVSCPFIGRAFDDNWELTDPTGKTDDEFKKTIKKIEEKILKLKDEYK
;
A
#
# COMPACT_ATOMS: atom_id res chain seq x y z
N MET A 1 26.56 18.78 19.00
CA MET A 1 26.35 18.89 18.68
C MET A 1 26.23 18.50 18.29
N ASN A 2 25.70 18.62 18.22
CA ASN A 2 25.41 18.51 17.74
C ASN A 2 24.97 18.13 17.36
N ASN A 3 24.45 18.15 17.15
CA ASN A 3 24.08 18.03 16.55
C ASN A 3 23.71 17.58 16.26
N GLN A 4 23.18 17.51 16.06
CA GLN A 4 22.96 17.44 15.56
C GLN A 4 22.57 17.10 15.35
N CYS A 5 22.13 17.07 15.37
CA CYS A 5 21.90 17.05 15.03
C CYS A 5 21.78 16.78 14.76
N ILE A 6 21.66 16.86 14.78
CA ILE A 6 21.67 17.01 14.39
C ILE A 6 21.70 16.54 14.09
N GLN A 7 21.21 16.36 13.76
CA GLN A 7 21.24 16.31 13.34
C GLN A 7 20.98 15.88 13.07
N GLU A 8 20.49 15.70 12.88
CA GLU A 8 20.43 15.70 12.56
C GLU A 8 20.17 15.52 12.42
N ASP A 9 19.98 15.46 12.55
CA ASP A 9 19.94 15.68 12.37
C ASP A 9 19.97 15.63 12.24
N CYS A 10 20.05 15.73 12.32
CA CYS A 10 20.14 16.00 12.17
C CYS A 10 20.22 15.67 12.08
N LEU A 11 20.33 15.52 12.06
CA LEU A 11 20.11 15.38 12.07
C LEU A 11 19.89 14.97 12.31
N PHE A 12 20.27 14.78 12.79
CA PHE A 12 19.66 14.66 12.77
C PHE A 12 18.82 14.73 12.67
N HIS A 13 18.81 15.04 12.54
CA HIS A 13 17.46 15.37 12.20
C HIS A 13 16.88 14.53 11.08
N LYS A 14 16.19 13.50 11.42
CA LYS A 14 15.54 12.64 10.46
C LYS A 14 14.35 13.36 9.83
N LYS A 15 14.25 13.35 8.52
CA LYS A 15 13.02 13.74 7.84
C LYS A 15 11.90 12.79 8.22
N ALA A 16 10.71 13.32 8.42
CA ALA A 16 9.52 12.49 8.60
C ALA A 16 9.32 11.65 7.32
N LYS A 17 8.97 10.38 7.47
CA LYS A 17 8.70 9.51 6.33
C LYS A 17 7.44 9.97 5.60
N LYS A 18 7.42 9.83 4.29
CA LYS A 18 6.23 10.07 3.51
C LYS A 18 5.14 9.06 3.88
N LYS A 19 3.90 9.51 3.91
CA LYS A 19 2.74 8.64 4.08
C LYS A 19 2.19 8.32 2.71
N VAL A 20 2.22 7.05 2.34
CA VAL A 20 1.76 6.57 1.04
C VAL A 20 0.47 5.76 1.24
N ALA A 21 -0.60 6.17 0.59
CA ALA A 21 -1.88 5.46 0.66
C ALA A 21 -2.17 4.76 -0.67
N PHE A 22 -2.42 3.46 -0.59
CA PHE A 22 -2.80 2.64 -1.74
C PHE A 22 -4.32 2.50 -1.72
N ILE A 23 -4.97 2.91 -2.80
CA ILE A 23 -6.42 3.10 -2.83
C ILE A 23 -7.06 2.20 -3.88
N CYS A 24 -8.11 1.49 -3.50
CA CYS A 24 -9.03 0.84 -4.43
C CYS A 24 -10.45 1.01 -3.87
N VAL A 25 -11.47 0.54 -4.61
CA VAL A 25 -12.86 0.81 -4.20
C VAL A 25 -13.17 0.17 -2.85
N HIS A 26 -12.93 -1.13 -2.69
CA HIS A 26 -13.35 -1.89 -1.50
C HIS A 26 -12.26 -2.09 -0.46
N ASN A 27 -11.01 -1.77 -0.77
CA ASN A 27 -9.88 -2.00 0.13
C ASN A 27 -9.86 -3.44 0.64
N SER A 28 -9.97 -4.42 -0.25
CA SER A 28 -10.03 -5.82 0.15
C SER A 28 -9.00 -6.72 -0.51
N CYS A 29 -8.39 -6.30 -1.62
CA CYS A 29 -7.43 -7.15 -2.34
C CYS A 29 -6.17 -6.39 -2.70
N ARG A 30 -6.13 -5.74 -3.88
CA ARG A 30 -4.91 -5.12 -4.40
C ARG A 30 -4.28 -4.10 -3.45
N SER A 31 -5.08 -3.22 -2.89
CA SER A 31 -4.56 -2.19 -1.98
C SER A 31 -4.05 -2.80 -0.67
N GLN A 32 -4.68 -3.86 -0.18
CA GLN A 32 -4.22 -4.57 1.02
C GLN A 32 -2.86 -5.23 0.76
N ILE A 33 -2.70 -5.84 -0.41
CA ILE A 33 -1.43 -6.45 -0.81
C ILE A 33 -0.34 -5.36 -0.88
N ALA A 34 -0.66 -4.22 -1.48
CA ALA A 34 0.31 -3.11 -1.59
C ALA A 34 0.73 -2.59 -0.22
N GLU A 35 -0.23 -2.43 0.70
CA GLU A 35 0.12 -2.01 2.07
C GLU A 35 1.05 -3.03 2.73
N ALA A 36 0.73 -4.32 2.61
CA ALA A 36 1.53 -5.38 3.23
C ALA A 36 2.95 -5.40 2.67
N LEU A 37 3.10 -5.30 1.36
CA LEU A 37 4.42 -5.31 0.73
C LEU A 37 5.20 -4.03 1.01
N GLY A 38 4.52 -2.89 1.10
CA GLY A 38 5.15 -1.63 1.52
C GLY A 38 5.73 -1.74 2.92
N LYS A 39 4.98 -2.31 3.84
CA LYS A 39 5.46 -2.55 5.21
C LYS A 39 6.60 -3.55 5.25
N HIS A 40 6.55 -4.57 4.39
CA HIS A 40 7.54 -5.63 4.38
C HIS A 40 8.87 -5.16 3.77
N PHE A 41 8.83 -4.42 2.67
CA PHE A 41 10.03 -4.06 1.92
C PHE A 41 10.51 -2.63 2.15
N ALA A 42 9.65 -1.72 2.56
CA ALA A 42 9.94 -0.29 2.50
C ALA A 42 9.57 0.49 3.76
N SER A 43 9.39 -0.19 4.89
CA SER A 43 9.00 0.48 6.14
C SER A 43 10.03 1.47 6.63
N ASP A 44 11.28 1.32 6.21
CA ASP A 44 12.36 2.24 6.55
C ASP A 44 12.35 3.51 5.69
N VAL A 45 11.58 3.52 4.61
CA VAL A 45 11.56 4.63 3.64
C VAL A 45 10.24 5.40 3.71
N PHE A 46 9.09 4.71 3.74
CA PHE A 46 7.79 5.37 3.82
C PHE A 46 6.82 4.55 4.67
N GLU A 47 5.77 5.23 5.15
CA GLU A 47 4.68 4.58 5.87
C GLU A 47 3.61 4.17 4.86
N SER A 48 3.16 2.93 4.95
CA SER A 48 2.17 2.38 4.00
C SER A 48 0.80 2.29 4.63
N TYR A 49 -0.19 2.79 3.92
CA TYR A 49 -1.61 2.72 4.31
C TYR A 49 -2.40 2.23 3.11
N SER A 50 -3.56 1.66 3.37
CA SER A 50 -4.49 1.36 2.28
C SER A 50 -5.90 1.74 2.72
N ALA A 51 -6.74 2.06 1.76
CA ALA A 51 -8.11 2.48 2.05
C ALA A 51 -8.97 2.35 0.80
N GLY A 52 -10.27 2.47 1.00
CA GLY A 52 -11.24 2.46 -0.09
C GLY A 52 -12.34 3.47 0.14
N THR A 53 -13.19 3.64 -0.86
CA THR A 53 -14.41 4.44 -0.72
C THR A 53 -15.54 3.63 -0.12
N GLU A 54 -15.42 2.30 -0.15
CA GLU A 54 -16.34 1.36 0.48
C GLU A 54 -15.51 0.31 1.22
N THR A 55 -16.14 -0.41 2.13
CA THR A 55 -15.45 -1.47 2.87
C THR A 55 -16.11 -2.82 2.59
N LYS A 56 -15.35 -3.89 2.88
CA LYS A 56 -15.87 -5.25 2.93
C LYS A 56 -15.65 -5.80 4.33
N PRO A 57 -16.45 -6.81 4.76
CA PRO A 57 -16.29 -7.36 6.11
C PRO A 57 -14.91 -7.97 6.36
N ARG A 58 -14.26 -8.48 5.31
CA ARG A 58 -12.96 -9.14 5.44
C ARG A 58 -12.08 -8.82 4.24
N ILE A 59 -10.77 -8.91 4.44
CA ILE A 59 -9.79 -8.89 3.35
C ILE A 59 -10.06 -10.12 2.48
N ASN A 60 -9.78 -10.02 1.19
CA ASN A 60 -9.91 -11.16 0.25
C ASN A 60 -9.11 -12.34 0.80
N GLN A 61 -9.78 -13.48 1.03
CA GLN A 61 -9.18 -14.62 1.70
C GLN A 61 -8.13 -15.35 0.85
N ASP A 62 -8.27 -15.31 -0.47
CA ASP A 62 -7.24 -15.84 -1.36
C ASP A 62 -5.97 -15.00 -1.26
N ALA A 63 -6.12 -13.69 -1.17
CA ALA A 63 -4.97 -12.79 -0.98
C ALA A 63 -4.27 -13.08 0.35
N VAL A 64 -5.04 -13.25 1.43
CA VAL A 64 -4.50 -13.57 2.75
C VAL A 64 -3.68 -14.85 2.69
N ARG A 65 -4.26 -15.90 2.10
CA ARG A 65 -3.62 -17.21 1.99
C ARG A 65 -2.34 -17.15 1.17
N ILE A 66 -2.39 -16.53 0.00
CA ILE A 66 -1.24 -16.50 -0.91
C ILE A 66 -0.11 -15.62 -0.37
N MET A 67 -0.44 -14.49 0.25
CA MET A 67 0.57 -13.64 0.88
C MET A 67 1.29 -14.38 2.01
N LYS A 68 0.57 -15.21 2.76
CA LYS A 68 1.18 -16.03 3.80
C LYS A 68 2.12 -17.08 3.20
N GLU A 69 1.71 -17.71 2.10
CA GLU A 69 2.55 -18.69 1.39
C GLU A 69 3.83 -18.07 0.83
N LEU A 70 3.71 -16.91 0.19
CA LEU A 70 4.84 -16.31 -0.54
C LEU A 70 5.81 -15.56 0.38
N TYR A 71 5.31 -14.90 1.40
CA TYR A 71 6.13 -13.98 2.22
C TYR A 71 6.07 -14.27 3.71
N GLY A 72 5.22 -15.19 4.16
CA GLY A 72 5.00 -15.42 5.57
C GLY A 72 4.23 -14.28 6.25
N ILE A 73 3.57 -13.43 5.47
CA ILE A 73 2.82 -12.28 6.00
C ILE A 73 1.37 -12.69 6.26
N ASP A 74 0.91 -12.52 7.49
CA ASP A 74 -0.51 -12.67 7.82
C ASP A 74 -1.14 -11.27 7.87
N MET A 75 -1.77 -10.88 6.78
CA MET A 75 -2.34 -9.54 6.65
C MET A 75 -3.44 -9.27 7.68
N GLU A 76 -4.13 -10.29 8.13
CA GLU A 76 -5.25 -10.11 9.07
C GLU A 76 -4.79 -9.73 10.48
N GLN A 77 -3.51 -9.89 10.81
CA GLN A 77 -2.99 -9.49 12.12
C GLN A 77 -2.91 -7.99 12.29
N THR A 78 -2.66 -7.25 11.20
CA THR A 78 -2.40 -5.81 11.28
C THR A 78 -3.27 -4.97 10.33
N GLN A 79 -4.03 -5.61 9.45
CA GLN A 79 -4.77 -4.91 8.40
C GLN A 79 -6.24 -5.31 8.39
N TYR A 80 -7.06 -4.41 7.91
CA TYR A 80 -8.51 -4.63 7.76
C TYR A 80 -9.01 -3.69 6.67
N SER A 81 -10.18 -4.00 6.11
CA SER A 81 -10.82 -3.15 5.09
C SER A 81 -11.33 -1.87 5.77
N LYS A 82 -10.96 -0.72 5.24
CA LYS A 82 -11.24 0.56 5.88
C LYS A 82 -11.47 1.67 4.86
N LEU A 83 -12.08 2.75 5.33
CA LEU A 83 -12.40 3.90 4.50
C LEU A 83 -11.22 4.88 4.46
N ILE A 84 -11.20 5.69 3.40
CA ILE A 84 -10.20 6.76 3.26
C ILE A 84 -10.19 7.68 4.47
N THR A 85 -11.37 7.92 5.06
CA THR A 85 -11.49 8.79 6.25
C THR A 85 -10.88 8.18 7.51
N ASP A 86 -10.58 6.88 7.50
CA ASP A 86 -10.02 6.18 8.66
C ASP A 86 -8.49 6.16 8.66
N VAL A 87 -7.85 6.69 7.63
CA VAL A 87 -6.38 6.72 7.55
C VAL A 87 -5.88 8.15 7.57
N PRO A 88 -4.60 8.35 7.96
CA PRO A 88 -4.03 9.71 7.93
C PRO A 88 -4.05 10.29 6.53
N ASN A 89 -4.08 11.62 6.45
CA ASN A 89 -4.02 12.32 5.18
C ASN A 89 -2.68 11.97 4.50
N PRO A 90 -2.70 11.34 3.30
CA PRO A 90 -1.45 10.87 2.71
C PRO A 90 -0.68 11.98 2.01
N ASP A 91 0.64 11.82 1.99
CA ASP A 91 1.51 12.65 1.15
C ASP A 91 1.43 12.20 -0.30
N VAL A 92 1.24 10.89 -0.52
CA VAL A 92 1.18 10.27 -1.84
C VAL A 92 -0.04 9.35 -1.88
N ALA A 93 -0.88 9.50 -2.88
CA ALA A 93 -2.05 8.63 -3.08
C ALA A 93 -1.92 7.89 -4.42
N ILE A 94 -1.96 6.57 -4.37
CA ILE A 94 -1.78 5.72 -5.54
C ILE A 94 -3.02 4.85 -5.74
N SER A 95 -3.61 4.92 -6.92
CA SER A 95 -4.73 4.07 -7.31
C SER A 95 -4.20 2.71 -7.76
N MET A 96 -4.86 1.64 -7.34
CA MET A 96 -4.49 0.29 -7.77
C MET A 96 -5.04 -0.05 -9.15
N GLY A 97 -5.97 0.74 -9.66
CA GLY A 97 -6.56 0.55 -10.96
C GLY A 97 -8.04 0.89 -10.93
N CYS A 98 -8.49 1.53 -11.99
CA CYS A 98 -9.87 1.96 -12.14
C CYS A 98 -10.37 1.45 -13.47
N ASN A 99 -11.27 0.46 -13.45
CA ASN A 99 -11.78 -0.11 -14.69
C ASN A 99 -12.65 0.87 -15.47
N VAL A 100 -13.49 1.62 -14.77
CA VAL A 100 -14.43 2.56 -15.38
C VAL A 100 -14.13 3.97 -14.91
N SER A 101 -14.00 4.16 -13.60
CA SER A 101 -13.70 5.45 -13.00
C SER A 101 -12.94 5.24 -11.71
N CYS A 102 -11.99 6.12 -11.42
CA CYS A 102 -11.30 6.09 -10.14
C CYS A 102 -12.23 6.65 -9.07
N PRO A 103 -12.15 6.12 -7.84
CA PRO A 103 -12.93 6.69 -6.75
C PRO A 103 -12.47 8.11 -6.45
N PHE A 104 -13.41 8.96 -6.06
CA PHE A 104 -13.08 10.32 -5.64
C PHE A 104 -12.58 10.27 -4.19
N ILE A 105 -11.39 10.80 -3.95
CA ILE A 105 -10.77 10.81 -2.62
C ILE A 105 -10.54 12.22 -2.08
N GLY A 106 -11.10 13.24 -2.73
CA GLY A 106 -10.92 14.62 -2.31
C GLY A 106 -9.64 15.27 -2.82
N ARG A 107 -8.85 14.53 -3.61
CA ARG A 107 -7.62 15.03 -4.22
C ARG A 107 -7.31 14.18 -5.44
N ALA A 108 -6.41 14.66 -6.29
CA ALA A 108 -5.92 13.86 -7.41
C ALA A 108 -5.01 12.75 -6.94
N PHE A 109 -4.98 11.63 -7.66
CA PHE A 109 -4.00 10.60 -7.44
C PHE A 109 -2.64 11.02 -8.00
N ASP A 110 -1.58 10.65 -7.30
CA ASP A 110 -0.21 10.90 -7.78
C ASP A 110 0.20 9.87 -8.82
N ASP A 111 -0.37 8.66 -8.75
CA ASP A 111 -0.09 7.62 -9.72
C ASP A 111 -1.26 6.65 -9.78
N ASN A 112 -1.37 5.94 -10.89
CA ASN A 112 -2.35 4.88 -11.08
C ASN A 112 -1.60 3.65 -11.62
N TRP A 113 -1.59 2.58 -10.82
CA TRP A 113 -0.82 1.39 -11.19
C TRP A 113 -1.54 0.48 -12.18
N GLU A 114 -2.82 0.68 -12.41
CA GLU A 114 -3.62 -0.04 -13.42
C GLU A 114 -3.46 -1.55 -13.34
N LEU A 115 -3.54 -2.08 -12.14
CA LEU A 115 -3.38 -3.51 -11.89
C LEU A 115 -4.67 -4.26 -12.20
N THR A 116 -4.53 -5.45 -12.79
CA THR A 116 -5.67 -6.35 -12.97
C THR A 116 -6.15 -6.83 -11.60
N ASP A 117 -7.46 -6.84 -11.39
CA ASP A 117 -8.05 -7.35 -10.16
C ASP A 117 -8.10 -8.89 -10.24
N PRO A 118 -7.37 -9.60 -9.37
CA PRO A 118 -7.35 -11.07 -9.43
C PRO A 118 -8.51 -11.73 -8.67
N THR A 119 -9.40 -10.96 -8.04
CA THR A 119 -10.52 -11.48 -7.27
C THR A 119 -11.31 -12.49 -8.08
N GLY A 120 -11.50 -13.69 -7.52
CA GLY A 120 -12.24 -14.76 -8.18
C GLY A 120 -11.44 -15.50 -9.27
N LYS A 121 -10.18 -15.15 -9.46
CA LYS A 121 -9.33 -15.78 -10.46
C LYS A 121 -8.41 -16.82 -9.83
N THR A 122 -7.55 -17.45 -10.62
CA THR A 122 -6.65 -18.51 -10.15
C THR A 122 -5.52 -17.97 -9.29
N ASP A 123 -4.89 -18.88 -8.56
CA ASP A 123 -3.71 -18.54 -7.75
C ASP A 123 -2.59 -17.95 -8.63
N ASP A 124 -2.43 -18.46 -9.85
CA ASP A 124 -1.41 -17.93 -10.76
C ASP A 124 -1.68 -16.46 -11.11
N GLU A 125 -2.95 -16.08 -11.28
CA GLU A 125 -3.32 -14.70 -11.53
C GLU A 125 -3.05 -13.81 -10.31
N PHE A 126 -3.33 -14.31 -9.11
CA PHE A 126 -2.96 -13.63 -7.88
C PHE A 126 -1.45 -13.43 -7.79
N LYS A 127 -0.68 -14.47 -8.07
CA LYS A 127 0.79 -14.39 -7.97
C LYS A 127 1.36 -13.39 -8.97
N LYS A 128 0.80 -13.32 -10.17
CA LYS A 128 1.22 -12.32 -11.18
C LYS A 128 0.96 -10.90 -10.68
N THR A 129 -0.21 -10.66 -10.13
CA THR A 129 -0.57 -9.34 -9.61
C THR A 129 0.32 -8.97 -8.43
N ILE A 130 0.53 -9.91 -7.51
CA ILE A 130 1.38 -9.69 -6.35
C ILE A 130 2.81 -9.34 -6.78
N LYS A 131 3.35 -10.05 -7.77
CA LYS A 131 4.69 -9.77 -8.26
C LYS A 131 4.80 -8.38 -8.87
N LYS A 132 3.78 -7.95 -9.61
CA LYS A 132 3.76 -6.59 -10.17
C LYS A 132 3.73 -5.54 -9.07
N ILE A 133 2.95 -5.79 -8.01
CA ILE A 133 2.90 -4.89 -6.87
C ILE A 133 4.26 -4.82 -6.18
N GLU A 134 4.89 -5.97 -5.97
CA GLU A 134 6.24 -6.01 -5.38
C GLU A 134 7.22 -5.16 -6.18
N GLU A 135 7.24 -5.31 -7.51
CA GLU A 135 8.13 -4.55 -8.38
C GLU A 135 7.89 -3.04 -8.24
N LYS A 136 6.63 -2.63 -8.19
CA LYS A 136 6.25 -1.22 -8.04
C LYS A 136 6.60 -0.68 -6.66
N ILE A 137 6.45 -1.48 -5.61
CA ILE A 137 6.84 -1.10 -4.25
C ILE A 137 8.36 -0.87 -4.18
N LEU A 138 9.15 -1.77 -4.77
CA LEU A 138 10.60 -1.62 -4.77
C LEU A 138 11.06 -0.40 -5.55
N LYS A 139 10.40 -0.10 -6.66
CA LYS A 139 10.66 1.12 -7.43
C LYS A 139 10.31 2.36 -6.62
N LEU A 140 9.17 2.34 -5.95
CA LEU A 140 8.72 3.45 -5.11
C LEU A 140 9.70 3.67 -3.95
N LYS A 141 10.20 2.58 -3.37
CA LYS A 141 11.21 2.66 -2.32
C LYS A 141 12.45 3.42 -2.80
N ASP A 142 12.91 3.11 -4.01
CA ASP A 142 14.08 3.80 -4.58
C ASP A 142 13.81 5.28 -4.82
N GLU A 143 12.57 5.63 -5.21
CA GLU A 143 12.21 7.03 -5.46
C GLU A 143 12.20 7.87 -4.19
N TYR A 144 11.85 7.29 -3.06
CA TYR A 144 11.68 8.03 -1.80
C TYR A 144 12.80 7.80 -0.78
N LYS A 145 13.84 7.12 -1.16
CA LYS A 145 15.01 6.97 -0.27
C LYS A 145 15.60 8.32 0.13
#